data_8ac8d122b33cf55821c8f2b5889b3ab3
#
_entry.id   8ac8d122b33cf55821c8f2b5889b3ab3
#
_cell.length_a   1.000
_cell.length_b   1.000
_cell.length_c   1.000
_cell.angle_alpha   90.00
_cell.angle_beta   90.00
_cell.angle_gamma   90.00
#
_symmetry.space_group_name_H-M   'P 1'
#
loop_
_entity.id
_entity.type
_entity.pdbx_description
1 polymer ?
#
loop_
_entity_poly.entity_id
_entity_poly.type
_entity_poly.pdbx_seq_one_letter_code
_entity_poly.pdbx_strand_id
1 'polypeptide(L)'
;AVSRGVAVVGTGINPGFVLDLLIITLSGVCADIQSINAERVNDLSPYGPTVLASQGVGLSPEAFAEGLEAGTVVGHIGFPESIHLIAAAVGWDIERIEEKREAIIAGVVRETPFVRVQPGQVAGCLHTAVAYRQGEPIITLSHPQQIHPQLEGGETGDRIEIKGTPDVRLCGSPEIPGGPGP
;
A
#
# COMPACT_ATOMS: atom_id res chain seq x y z
N ALA A 1 -4.16 0.52 -28.17
CA ALA A 1 -5.37 1.30 -27.92
C ALA A 1 -5.52 2.40 -28.96
N VAL A 2 -4.63 3.39 -29.00
CA VAL A 2 -4.71 4.57 -29.89
C VAL A 2 -4.82 4.17 -31.35
N SER A 3 -3.97 3.27 -31.85
CA SER A 3 -3.97 2.81 -33.25
C SER A 3 -5.24 2.06 -33.69
N ARG A 4 -6.08 1.65 -32.74
CA ARG A 4 -7.33 0.92 -32.97
C ARG A 4 -8.57 1.72 -32.54
N GLY A 5 -8.39 2.96 -32.05
CA GLY A 5 -9.48 3.81 -31.58
C GLY A 5 -10.25 3.24 -30.36
N VAL A 6 -9.59 2.44 -29.52
CA VAL A 6 -10.20 1.85 -28.33
C VAL A 6 -9.58 2.45 -27.06
N ALA A 7 -10.37 2.58 -26.00
CA ALA A 7 -9.91 2.95 -24.68
C ALA A 7 -9.44 1.72 -23.89
N VAL A 8 -8.40 1.91 -23.09
CA VAL A 8 -7.97 0.93 -22.07
C VAL A 8 -7.97 1.67 -20.73
N VAL A 9 -8.68 1.12 -19.75
CA VAL A 9 -8.79 1.69 -18.41
C VAL A 9 -8.28 0.67 -17.40
N GLY A 10 -7.28 1.07 -16.60
CA GLY A 10 -6.88 0.34 -15.41
C GLY A 10 -7.70 0.87 -14.22
N THR A 11 -8.26 -0.04 -13.42
CA THR A 11 -9.02 0.32 -12.22
C THR A 11 -8.87 -0.78 -11.17
N GLY A 12 -9.19 -0.45 -9.93
CA GLY A 12 -9.13 -1.36 -8.80
C GLY A 12 -9.38 -0.62 -7.49
N ILE A 13 -9.25 -1.33 -6.39
CA ILE A 13 -9.34 -0.70 -5.06
C ILE A 13 -7.98 -0.09 -4.68
N ASN A 14 -6.89 -0.85 -4.90
CA ASN A 14 -5.52 -0.41 -4.65
C ASN A 14 -4.52 -1.32 -5.37
N PRO A 15 -3.86 -0.85 -6.44
CA PRO A 15 -3.96 0.49 -7.04
C PRO A 15 -5.29 0.70 -7.78
N GLY A 16 -5.65 1.98 -7.98
CA GLY A 16 -6.78 2.42 -8.79
C GLY A 16 -7.83 3.28 -8.07
N PHE A 17 -7.82 3.31 -6.73
CA PHE A 17 -8.75 4.15 -5.96
C PHE A 17 -8.14 4.72 -4.67
N VAL A 18 -7.87 3.89 -3.66
CA VAL A 18 -7.60 4.40 -2.29
C VAL A 18 -6.32 5.20 -2.18
N LEU A 19 -5.20 4.66 -2.70
CA LEU A 19 -3.89 5.32 -2.64
C LEU A 19 -3.53 6.09 -3.92
N ASP A 20 -4.53 6.46 -4.71
CA ASP A 20 -4.35 7.31 -5.89
C ASP A 20 -5.59 8.20 -6.17
N LEU A 21 -6.65 7.71 -6.80
CA LEU A 21 -7.79 8.52 -7.23
C LEU A 21 -8.50 9.23 -6.06
N LEU A 22 -8.61 8.60 -4.91
CA LEU A 22 -9.22 9.21 -3.71
C LEU A 22 -8.35 10.38 -3.22
N ILE A 23 -7.03 10.21 -3.21
CA ILE A 23 -6.07 11.28 -2.85
C ILE A 23 -6.22 12.46 -3.82
N ILE A 24 -6.28 12.19 -5.11
CA ILE A 24 -6.48 13.23 -6.15
C ILE A 24 -7.81 13.95 -5.94
N THR A 25 -8.88 13.21 -5.64
CA THR A 25 -10.19 13.79 -5.39
C THR A 25 -10.18 14.71 -4.16
N LEU A 26 -9.56 14.27 -3.07
CA LEU A 26 -9.42 15.06 -1.85
C LEU A 26 -8.54 16.29 -2.04
N SER A 27 -7.51 16.19 -2.88
CA SER A 27 -6.62 17.33 -3.18
C SER A 27 -7.31 18.48 -3.90
N GLY A 28 -8.44 18.21 -4.55
CA GLY A 28 -9.19 19.22 -5.32
C GLY A 28 -9.77 20.38 -4.49
N VAL A 29 -9.78 20.29 -3.15
CA VAL A 29 -10.20 21.39 -2.26
C VAL A 29 -9.03 22.25 -1.79
N CYS A 30 -7.78 21.86 -2.08
CA CYS A 30 -6.58 22.58 -1.66
C CYS A 30 -6.17 23.59 -2.72
N ALA A 31 -5.96 24.84 -2.31
CA ALA A 31 -5.40 25.87 -3.19
C ALA A 31 -3.88 25.72 -3.36
N ASP A 32 -3.22 25.10 -2.38
CA ASP A 32 -1.79 24.79 -2.39
C ASP A 32 -1.58 23.44 -1.69
N ILE A 33 -0.64 22.64 -2.17
CA ILE A 33 -0.31 21.34 -1.60
C ILE A 33 1.20 21.25 -1.39
N GLN A 34 1.61 20.89 -0.18
CA GLN A 34 3.01 20.80 0.23
C GLN A 34 3.51 19.36 0.30
N SER A 35 2.70 18.45 0.86
CA SER A 35 3.01 17.03 0.92
C SER A 35 1.75 16.19 1.06
N ILE A 36 1.88 14.90 0.69
CA ILE A 36 0.82 13.90 0.76
C ILE A 36 1.38 12.68 1.47
N ASN A 37 0.70 12.24 2.54
CA ASN A 37 0.98 10.98 3.21
C ASN A 37 -0.28 10.14 3.20
N ALA A 38 -0.17 8.89 2.75
CA ALA A 38 -1.30 7.99 2.75
C ALA A 38 -0.88 6.58 3.15
N GLU A 39 -1.73 5.95 3.95
CA GLU A 39 -1.54 4.59 4.45
C GLU A 39 -2.82 3.78 4.28
N ARG A 40 -2.66 2.54 3.87
CA ARG A 40 -3.71 1.53 3.86
C ARG A 40 -3.25 0.32 4.65
N VAL A 41 -3.94 -0.03 5.72
CA VAL A 41 -3.66 -1.23 6.53
C VAL A 41 -4.65 -2.33 6.20
N ASN A 42 -4.16 -3.46 5.69
CA ASN A 42 -4.98 -4.60 5.31
C ASN A 42 -4.76 -5.82 6.23
N ASP A 43 -5.89 -6.50 6.55
CA ASP A 43 -5.86 -7.86 7.07
C ASP A 43 -5.82 -8.86 5.90
N LEU A 44 -4.76 -9.66 5.85
CA LEU A 44 -4.56 -10.70 4.83
C LEU A 44 -5.21 -12.05 5.21
N SER A 45 -5.80 -12.17 6.40
CA SER A 45 -6.33 -13.45 6.89
C SER A 45 -7.37 -14.10 5.97
N PRO A 46 -8.22 -13.34 5.24
CA PRO A 46 -9.17 -13.92 4.30
C PRO A 46 -8.56 -14.37 2.96
N TYR A 47 -7.28 -14.01 2.69
CA TYR A 47 -6.67 -14.24 1.38
C TYR A 47 -6.09 -15.64 1.26
N GLY A 48 -6.05 -16.14 0.01
CA GLY A 48 -5.51 -17.45 -0.32
C GLY A 48 -3.98 -17.53 -0.25
N PRO A 49 -3.42 -18.77 -0.36
CA PRO A 49 -2.00 -19.05 -0.13
C PRO A 49 -1.06 -18.29 -1.06
N THR A 50 -1.47 -18.02 -2.29
CA THR A 50 -0.64 -17.28 -3.26
C THR A 50 -0.39 -15.84 -2.80
N VAL A 51 -1.42 -15.16 -2.28
CA VAL A 51 -1.28 -13.80 -1.76
C VAL A 51 -0.42 -13.82 -0.49
N LEU A 52 -0.69 -14.74 0.44
CA LEU A 52 0.09 -14.87 1.67
C LEU A 52 1.58 -15.11 1.37
N ALA A 53 1.90 -15.98 0.42
CA ALA A 53 3.27 -16.27 0.00
C ALA A 53 3.96 -15.03 -0.60
N SER A 54 3.26 -14.26 -1.45
CA SER A 54 3.81 -13.03 -2.05
C SER A 54 4.10 -11.91 -1.04
N GLN A 55 3.52 -12.02 0.16
CA GLN A 55 3.78 -11.12 1.29
C GLN A 55 4.76 -11.71 2.31
N GLY A 56 5.31 -12.91 2.03
CA GLY A 56 6.28 -13.59 2.87
C GLY A 56 5.71 -14.15 4.18
N VAL A 57 4.39 -14.33 4.28
CA VAL A 57 3.73 -14.84 5.50
C VAL A 57 4.21 -16.24 5.83
N GLY A 58 4.64 -16.45 7.08
CA GLY A 58 5.16 -17.72 7.60
C GLY A 58 6.66 -17.93 7.40
N LEU A 59 7.34 -17.08 6.66
CA LEU A 59 8.79 -17.15 6.49
C LEU A 59 9.55 -16.75 7.77
N SER A 60 10.82 -17.15 7.89
CA SER A 60 11.73 -16.50 8.82
C SER A 60 12.15 -15.12 8.29
N PRO A 61 12.64 -14.19 9.14
CA PRO A 61 13.15 -12.89 8.66
C PRO A 61 14.24 -13.02 7.60
N GLU A 62 15.12 -14.03 7.73
CA GLU A 62 16.20 -14.30 6.76
C GLU A 62 15.63 -14.77 5.43
N ALA A 63 14.69 -15.73 5.44
CA ALA A 63 14.02 -16.22 4.24
C ALA A 63 13.16 -15.14 3.56
N PHE A 64 12.62 -14.19 4.33
CA PHE A 64 11.94 -13.01 3.79
C PHE A 64 12.91 -12.11 3.01
N ALA A 65 14.09 -11.83 3.58
CA ALA A 65 15.11 -11.04 2.90
C ALA A 65 15.61 -11.73 1.61
N GLU A 66 15.88 -13.03 1.66
CA GLU A 66 16.22 -13.83 0.47
C GLU A 66 15.08 -13.80 -0.57
N GLY A 67 13.83 -13.86 -0.12
CA GLY A 67 12.64 -13.77 -0.97
C GLY A 67 12.48 -12.42 -1.67
N LEU A 68 12.87 -11.32 -1.01
CA LEU A 68 12.92 -10.00 -1.64
C LEU A 68 13.96 -9.95 -2.76
N GLU A 69 15.16 -10.47 -2.51
CA GLU A 69 16.24 -10.51 -3.52
C GLU A 69 15.89 -11.42 -4.70
N ALA A 70 15.22 -12.55 -4.44
CA ALA A 70 14.76 -13.48 -5.46
C ALA A 70 13.48 -13.02 -6.19
N GLY A 71 12.81 -11.97 -5.72
CA GLY A 71 11.54 -11.49 -6.28
C GLY A 71 10.33 -12.41 -6.01
N THR A 72 10.42 -13.31 -5.05
CA THR A 72 9.32 -14.17 -4.60
C THR A 72 8.45 -13.51 -3.53
N VAL A 73 9.03 -12.63 -2.72
CA VAL A 73 8.32 -11.69 -1.86
C VAL A 73 8.20 -10.37 -2.61
N VAL A 74 6.97 -9.96 -2.90
CA VAL A 74 6.70 -8.84 -3.81
C VAL A 74 6.22 -7.59 -3.07
N GLY A 75 5.50 -7.77 -1.97
CA GLY A 75 4.79 -6.68 -1.30
C GLY A 75 3.62 -6.16 -2.15
N HIS A 76 3.35 -4.86 -2.05
CA HIS A 76 2.35 -4.20 -2.88
C HIS A 76 2.89 -3.91 -4.29
N ILE A 77 2.03 -3.97 -5.29
CA ILE A 77 2.35 -3.64 -6.68
C ILE A 77 1.58 -2.38 -7.06
N GLY A 78 2.25 -1.42 -7.74
CA GLY A 78 1.61 -0.24 -8.32
C GLY A 78 1.88 1.08 -7.60
N PHE A 79 2.76 1.12 -6.61
CA PHE A 79 3.12 2.39 -5.97
C PHE A 79 3.74 3.42 -6.91
N PRO A 80 4.70 3.08 -7.80
CA PRO A 80 5.22 4.04 -8.76
C PRO A 80 4.13 4.62 -9.66
N GLU A 81 3.21 3.79 -10.13
CA GLU A 81 2.09 4.21 -10.98
C GLU A 81 1.13 5.14 -10.22
N SER A 82 0.77 4.81 -8.99
CA SER A 82 -0.08 5.66 -8.14
C SER A 82 0.59 7.00 -7.84
N ILE A 83 1.89 7.01 -7.52
CA ILE A 83 2.68 8.22 -7.27
C ILE A 83 2.71 9.10 -8.52
N HIS A 84 2.99 8.54 -9.70
CA HIS A 84 3.01 9.31 -10.94
C HIS A 84 1.63 9.86 -11.30
N LEU A 85 0.55 9.10 -11.03
CA LEU A 85 -0.81 9.56 -11.24
C LEU A 85 -1.15 10.75 -10.34
N ILE A 86 -0.82 10.67 -9.05
CA ILE A 86 -1.01 11.76 -8.09
C ILE A 86 -0.19 12.97 -8.52
N ALA A 87 1.10 12.78 -8.79
CA ALA A 87 2.01 13.85 -9.17
C ALA A 87 1.54 14.59 -10.42
N ALA A 88 1.09 13.87 -11.45
CA ALA A 88 0.53 14.44 -12.66
C ALA A 88 -0.73 15.27 -12.39
N ALA A 89 -1.60 14.80 -11.49
CA ALA A 89 -2.84 15.49 -11.15
C ALA A 89 -2.60 16.82 -10.39
N VAL A 90 -1.57 16.84 -9.51
CA VAL A 90 -1.24 18.04 -8.71
C VAL A 90 -0.14 18.91 -9.36
N GLY A 91 0.33 18.54 -10.54
CA GLY A 91 1.32 19.33 -11.30
C GLY A 91 2.74 19.24 -10.75
N TRP A 92 3.13 18.09 -10.18
CA TRP A 92 4.47 17.88 -9.63
C TRP A 92 5.36 17.03 -10.55
N ASP A 93 6.60 17.46 -10.71
CA ASP A 93 7.66 16.67 -11.31
C ASP A 93 8.37 15.86 -10.23
N ILE A 94 8.41 14.54 -10.38
CA ILE A 94 9.06 13.61 -9.46
C ILE A 94 10.50 13.39 -9.90
N GLU A 95 11.46 13.59 -8.99
CA GLU A 95 12.89 13.35 -9.25
C GLU A 95 13.26 11.89 -9.12
N ARG A 96 12.75 11.22 -8.08
CA ARG A 96 12.98 9.82 -7.81
C ARG A 96 11.90 9.25 -6.90
N ILE A 97 11.73 7.95 -6.95
CA ILE A 97 10.89 7.16 -6.04
C ILE A 97 11.79 6.13 -5.37
N GLU A 98 11.70 6.04 -4.05
CA GLU A 98 12.36 5.03 -3.24
C GLU A 98 11.33 4.08 -2.66
N GLU A 99 11.51 2.78 -2.86
CA GLU A 99 10.64 1.76 -2.30
C GLU A 99 11.37 0.95 -1.24
N LYS A 100 10.69 0.65 -0.13
CA LYS A 100 11.20 -0.19 0.95
C LYS A 100 10.17 -1.24 1.32
N ARG A 101 10.62 -2.48 1.50
CA ARG A 101 9.81 -3.59 1.97
C ARG A 101 10.40 -4.14 3.25
N GLU A 102 9.59 -4.26 4.29
CA GLU A 102 10.01 -4.68 5.62
C GLU A 102 9.10 -5.79 6.12
N ALA A 103 9.70 -6.82 6.75
CA ALA A 103 8.94 -7.88 7.37
C ALA A 103 8.17 -7.36 8.58
N ILE A 104 6.88 -7.67 8.68
CA ILE A 104 6.10 -7.50 9.90
C ILE A 104 6.22 -8.81 10.68
N ILE A 105 6.87 -8.77 11.84
CA ILE A 105 7.16 -9.97 12.65
C ILE A 105 6.03 -10.20 13.64
N ALA A 106 5.54 -11.44 13.71
CA ALA A 106 4.55 -11.85 14.69
C ALA A 106 5.17 -11.97 16.09
N GLY A 107 4.59 -11.34 17.07
CA GLY A 107 4.90 -11.54 18.49
C GLY A 107 4.04 -12.62 19.14
N VAL A 108 2.91 -12.97 18.53
CA VAL A 108 1.99 -14.02 18.98
C VAL A 108 1.69 -15.00 17.86
N VAL A 109 1.17 -16.17 18.21
CA VAL A 109 0.71 -17.14 17.19
C VAL A 109 -0.46 -16.55 16.41
N ARG A 110 -0.39 -16.60 15.08
CA ARG A 110 -1.47 -16.21 14.18
C ARG A 110 -1.79 -17.37 13.23
N GLU A 111 -3.06 -17.62 12.99
CA GLU A 111 -3.49 -18.78 12.20
C GLU A 111 -4.61 -18.42 11.24
N THR A 112 -4.47 -18.88 10.00
CA THR A 112 -5.49 -18.82 8.96
C THR A 112 -5.76 -20.24 8.45
N PRO A 113 -6.76 -20.49 7.59
CA PRO A 113 -6.94 -21.82 7.00
C PRO A 113 -5.73 -22.32 6.18
N PHE A 114 -4.79 -21.45 5.82
CA PHE A 114 -3.71 -21.74 4.89
C PHE A 114 -2.32 -21.71 5.54
N VAL A 115 -2.15 -21.00 6.66
CA VAL A 115 -0.84 -20.83 7.29
C VAL A 115 -0.98 -20.62 8.79
N ARG A 116 -0.02 -21.20 9.54
CA ARG A 116 0.16 -20.92 10.96
C ARG A 116 1.53 -20.26 11.15
N VAL A 117 1.52 -19.05 11.69
CA VAL A 117 2.69 -18.22 11.95
C VAL A 117 3.01 -18.26 13.42
N GLN A 118 4.27 -18.59 13.75
CA GLN A 118 4.78 -18.62 15.13
C GLN A 118 5.39 -17.25 15.49
N PRO A 119 5.51 -16.91 16.78
CA PRO A 119 6.28 -15.76 17.20
C PRO A 119 7.69 -15.77 16.61
N GLY A 120 8.12 -14.63 16.09
CA GLY A 120 9.40 -14.48 15.39
C GLY A 120 9.36 -14.75 13.88
N GLN A 121 8.27 -15.32 13.36
CA GLN A 121 8.05 -15.45 11.92
C GLN A 121 7.36 -14.23 11.35
N VAL A 122 7.39 -14.12 10.02
CA VAL A 122 6.78 -13.02 9.26
C VAL A 122 5.27 -13.18 9.23
N ALA A 123 4.54 -12.16 9.70
CA ALA A 123 3.09 -12.08 9.63
C ALA A 123 2.59 -11.36 8.36
N GLY A 124 3.49 -10.66 7.68
CA GLY A 124 3.18 -9.87 6.50
C GLY A 124 4.31 -8.94 6.09
N CYS A 125 4.01 -8.03 5.18
CA CYS A 125 4.95 -7.07 4.61
C CYS A 125 4.45 -5.63 4.80
N LEU A 126 5.31 -4.76 5.30
CA LEU A 126 5.17 -3.32 5.19
C LEU A 126 5.88 -2.87 3.92
N HIS A 127 5.14 -2.38 2.95
CA HIS A 127 5.70 -1.75 1.77
C HIS A 127 5.48 -0.24 1.83
N THR A 128 6.54 0.53 1.66
CA THR A 128 6.51 1.99 1.64
C THR A 128 7.17 2.50 0.37
N ALA A 129 6.57 3.50 -0.26
CA ALA A 129 7.16 4.23 -1.38
C ALA A 129 7.17 5.72 -1.07
N VAL A 130 8.31 6.37 -1.31
CA VAL A 130 8.53 7.79 -1.08
C VAL A 130 8.96 8.46 -2.37
N ALA A 131 8.24 9.47 -2.80
CA ALA A 131 8.60 10.30 -3.94
C ALA A 131 9.23 11.62 -3.47
N TYR A 132 10.26 12.04 -4.19
CA TYR A 132 11.05 13.22 -3.86
C TYR A 132 10.95 14.28 -4.95
N ARG A 133 10.96 15.54 -4.51
CA ARG A 133 11.04 16.74 -5.34
C ARG A 133 11.93 17.76 -4.65
N GLN A 134 12.93 18.30 -5.36
CA GLN A 134 13.92 19.22 -4.82
C GLN A 134 14.66 18.68 -3.58
N GLY A 135 14.88 17.35 -3.59
CA GLY A 135 15.51 16.64 -2.47
C GLY A 135 14.60 16.33 -1.29
N GLU A 136 13.39 16.90 -1.22
CA GLU A 136 12.44 16.71 -0.12
C GLU A 136 11.39 15.62 -0.44
N PRO A 137 10.98 14.82 0.56
CA PRO A 137 9.90 13.86 0.41
C PRO A 137 8.54 14.58 0.31
N ILE A 138 7.81 14.35 -0.77
CA ILE A 138 6.53 15.05 -1.01
C ILE A 138 5.33 14.11 -1.09
N ILE A 139 5.52 12.84 -1.49
CA ILE A 139 4.48 11.82 -1.44
C ILE A 139 5.04 10.60 -0.72
N THR A 140 4.36 10.15 0.32
CA THR A 140 4.64 8.89 1.00
C THR A 140 3.41 8.01 0.96
N LEU A 141 3.54 6.84 0.34
CA LEU A 141 2.50 5.80 0.34
C LEU A 141 2.98 4.62 1.16
N SER A 142 2.14 4.11 2.06
CA SER A 142 2.45 3.00 2.96
C SER A 142 1.34 1.96 2.93
N HIS A 143 1.72 0.68 2.88
CA HIS A 143 0.76 -0.42 2.87
C HIS A 143 1.22 -1.58 3.76
N PRO A 144 0.96 -1.49 5.08
CA PRO A 144 1.08 -2.64 5.96
C PRO A 144 0.03 -3.69 5.60
N GLN A 145 0.48 -4.88 5.22
CA GLN A 145 -0.36 -6.02 4.87
C GLN A 145 0.06 -7.21 5.72
N GLN A 146 -0.80 -7.70 6.60
CA GLN A 146 -0.47 -8.78 7.51
C GLN A 146 -1.71 -9.58 7.90
N ILE A 147 -1.53 -10.82 8.34
CA ILE A 147 -2.63 -11.61 8.90
C ILE A 147 -2.92 -11.19 10.34
N HIS A 148 -4.21 -11.09 10.69
CA HIS A 148 -4.71 -10.82 12.04
C HIS A 148 -3.98 -9.66 12.76
N PRO A 149 -3.90 -8.44 12.19
CA PRO A 149 -3.25 -7.31 12.84
C PRO A 149 -3.80 -7.02 14.24
N GLN A 150 -5.10 -7.22 14.46
CA GLN A 150 -5.80 -6.96 15.71
C GLN A 150 -5.28 -7.77 16.91
N LEU A 151 -4.62 -8.92 16.69
CA LEU A 151 -4.05 -9.71 17.78
C LEU A 151 -2.91 -9.00 18.51
N GLU A 152 -2.32 -7.98 17.89
CA GLU A 152 -1.26 -7.16 18.49
C GLU A 152 -1.62 -5.67 18.47
N GLY A 153 -2.92 -5.36 18.52
CA GLY A 153 -3.44 -3.99 18.63
C GLY A 153 -3.39 -3.18 17.33
N GLY A 154 -3.14 -3.83 16.19
CA GLY A 154 -3.22 -3.18 14.88
C GLY A 154 -4.67 -3.00 14.44
N GLU A 155 -4.96 -1.87 13.81
CA GLU A 155 -6.26 -1.56 13.22
C GLU A 155 -6.13 -1.55 11.70
N THR A 156 -7.12 -2.12 11.00
CA THR A 156 -7.24 -1.98 9.55
C THR A 156 -7.90 -0.66 9.19
N GLY A 157 -7.59 -0.13 8.01
CA GLY A 157 -8.20 1.10 7.52
C GLY A 157 -7.28 1.93 6.67
N ASP A 158 -7.83 3.03 6.19
CA ASP A 158 -7.16 3.96 5.30
C ASP A 158 -6.96 5.30 6.00
N ARG A 159 -5.77 5.89 5.86
CA ARG A 159 -5.43 7.22 6.35
C ARG A 159 -4.83 8.03 5.21
N ILE A 160 -5.35 9.21 4.97
CA ILE A 160 -4.82 10.14 3.99
C ILE A 160 -4.64 11.49 4.69
N GLU A 161 -3.45 12.04 4.58
CA GLU A 161 -3.13 13.38 5.06
C GLU A 161 -2.50 14.18 3.91
N ILE A 162 -3.15 15.28 3.55
CA ILE A 162 -2.66 16.25 2.58
C ILE A 162 -2.33 17.52 3.35
N LYS A 163 -1.05 17.89 3.36
CA LYS A 163 -0.59 19.17 3.88
C LYS A 163 -0.72 20.23 2.81
N GLY A 164 -1.49 21.27 3.10
CA GLY A 164 -1.77 22.31 2.12
C GLY A 164 -2.62 23.44 2.69
N THR A 165 -3.33 24.10 1.81
CA THR A 165 -4.24 25.20 2.16
C THR A 165 -5.63 24.94 1.56
N PRO A 166 -6.60 24.41 2.35
CA PRO A 166 -6.45 23.89 3.72
C PRO A 166 -5.73 22.53 3.80
N ASP A 167 -5.31 22.14 5.01
CA ASP A 167 -4.95 20.74 5.28
C ASP A 167 -6.19 19.85 5.14
N VAL A 168 -6.01 18.64 4.58
CA VAL A 168 -7.07 17.63 4.47
C VAL A 168 -6.65 16.36 5.17
N ARG A 169 -7.54 15.78 5.96
CA ARG A 169 -7.34 14.49 6.61
C ARG A 169 -8.55 13.61 6.44
N LEU A 170 -8.32 12.35 6.06
CA LEU A 170 -9.32 11.30 6.02
C LEU A 170 -8.81 10.12 6.82
N CYS A 171 -9.66 9.58 7.69
CA CYS A 171 -9.43 8.32 8.40
C CYS A 171 -10.71 7.48 8.28
N GLY A 172 -10.58 6.22 7.87
CA GLY A 172 -11.71 5.31 7.73
C GLY A 172 -11.38 4.15 6.82
N SER A 173 -12.37 3.32 6.57
CA SER A 173 -12.30 2.26 5.56
C SER A 173 -13.50 2.40 4.65
N PRO A 174 -13.32 2.64 3.36
CA PRO A 174 -14.44 2.57 2.44
C PRO A 174 -14.94 1.12 2.39
N GLU A 175 -16.18 0.91 2.81
CA GLU A 175 -16.87 -0.36 2.64
C GLU A 175 -17.28 -0.51 1.17
N ILE A 176 -16.48 -1.25 0.40
CA ILE A 176 -16.80 -1.56 -0.99
C ILE A 176 -17.34 -2.98 -1.02
N PRO A 177 -18.63 -3.17 -1.35
CA PRO A 177 -19.24 -4.49 -1.45
C PRO A 177 -18.56 -5.32 -2.54
N GLY A 178 -18.11 -6.51 -2.17
CA GLY A 178 -17.40 -7.44 -3.05
C GLY A 178 -16.29 -8.07 -2.21
N GLY A 179 -16.35 -9.32 -1.93
CA GLY A 179 -15.41 -10.00 -1.05
C GLY A 179 -13.93 -9.75 -1.39
N PRO A 180 -13.00 -10.36 -0.65
CA PRO A 180 -11.60 -10.31 -1.02
C PRO A 180 -11.49 -10.73 -2.48
N GLY A 181 -10.91 -9.87 -3.29
CA GLY A 181 -10.68 -10.19 -4.69
C GLY A 181 -9.91 -11.50 -4.83
N PRO A 182 -9.94 -12.14 -6.00
CA PRO A 182 -9.27 -13.40 -6.23
C PRO A 182 -7.77 -13.31 -5.97
#